data_38afba048c7fe8861bf559ba12452c84
#
_entry.id   38afba048c7fe8861bf559ba12452c84
#
_cell.length_a   1.000
_cell.length_b   1.000
_cell.length_c   1.000
_cell.angle_alpha   90.00
_cell.angle_beta   90.00
_cell.angle_gamma   90.00
#
_symmetry.space_group_name_H-M   'P 1'
#
loop_
_entity.id
_entity.type
_entity.pdbx_description
1 polymer ?
#
loop_
_entity_poly.entity_id
_entity_poly.type
_entity_poly.pdbx_seq_one_letter_code
_entity_poly.pdbx_strand_id
1 'polypeptide(L)'
;TLIRQAENAGKGAAVLCGLQAAAAAGYSHAVQLDADGQHAIEDIPKLLTLAKAHPTALISGQPIYDDSIPRSRRYGRWVTHVWVWIETLSLQLKDSMCGFRVYPLAPTLQLAQRVTLGQRMDFDTEVMVRLYWQGNTSYFVPTRVTYPPDGLSHFDAFKDNLRISWMHTRLFLGMLPRIPKLLFRRASPHWARQQEVKGLWGMRLMLQVWRLLGRKAFTLLLYPVVGVYWLTARRARHASLRWITRVREQLTGRGMPVPKNLTSYQHFLRFGNAMLDKIASWRGELQPGRDVVFAPGAQATLNGGEGRGKLLLVSHLGDVEVCRALAQREGSTVINALVFSDNAQRFKQIMQEMAPQAGINLLPVTDIEKLDRGEWIAIVGDRIAVSPQRGGQWRVCWSRFMGQLAPFPQGPFILAALLRCPVELLFALRQQGQLHIHCEPFADPLPLPRANRQQALQHAIDRYAERLEHYALQSPLDWFNFFDFWQLPDPQHKE
;
A
#
# COMPACT_ATOMS: atom_id res chain seq x y z
N THR A 1 -4.96 -42.97 5.27
CA THR A 1 -3.76 -43.83 5.18
C THR A 1 -2.81 -43.44 6.30
N LEU A 2 -2.38 -44.38 7.13
CA LEU A 2 -1.38 -44.19 8.18
C LEU A 2 0.02 -44.52 7.59
N ILE A 3 0.96 -43.56 7.68
CA ILE A 3 2.35 -43.78 7.31
C ILE A 3 3.17 -43.81 8.58
N ARG A 4 3.75 -44.98 8.90
CA ARG A 4 4.66 -45.15 10.04
C ARG A 4 6.10 -45.00 9.57
N GLN A 5 6.86 -44.16 10.28
CA GLN A 5 8.32 -44.11 10.14
C GLN A 5 8.95 -45.13 11.10
N ALA A 6 10.01 -45.77 10.68
CA ALA A 6 10.71 -46.77 11.49
C ALA A 6 11.31 -46.16 12.76
N GLU A 7 11.80 -44.90 12.67
CA GLU A 7 12.40 -44.17 13.77
C GLU A 7 11.89 -42.73 13.82
N ASN A 8 11.95 -42.09 14.99
CA ASN A 8 11.63 -40.67 15.16
C ASN A 8 12.73 -39.78 14.55
N ALA A 9 12.61 -39.47 13.29
CA ALA A 9 13.54 -38.58 12.58
C ALA A 9 13.23 -37.08 12.78
N GLY A 10 12.15 -36.73 13.49
CA GLY A 10 11.71 -35.36 13.77
C GLY A 10 10.59 -34.84 12.89
N LYS A 11 10.06 -33.66 13.26
CA LYS A 11 8.89 -33.03 12.60
C LYS A 11 9.11 -32.82 11.09
N GLY A 12 10.25 -32.25 10.70
CA GLY A 12 10.54 -31.95 9.29
C GLY A 12 10.62 -33.20 8.43
N ALA A 13 11.21 -34.30 8.95
CA ALA A 13 11.25 -35.60 8.25
C ALA A 13 9.85 -36.19 8.07
N ALA A 14 8.98 -36.09 9.08
CA ALA A 14 7.60 -36.56 9.00
C ALA A 14 6.80 -35.73 7.98
N VAL A 15 6.96 -34.41 7.95
CA VAL A 15 6.31 -33.54 6.96
C VAL A 15 6.77 -33.89 5.55
N LEU A 16 8.07 -34.03 5.30
CA LEU A 16 8.59 -34.38 3.98
C LEU A 16 8.07 -35.76 3.50
N CYS A 17 8.01 -36.75 4.39
CA CYS A 17 7.44 -38.04 4.10
C CYS A 17 5.95 -37.92 3.67
N GLY A 18 5.17 -37.14 4.41
CA GLY A 18 3.78 -36.87 4.05
C GLY A 18 3.61 -36.14 2.73
N LEU A 19 4.46 -35.14 2.44
CA LEU A 19 4.44 -34.42 1.16
C LEU A 19 4.82 -35.34 -0.01
N GLN A 20 5.78 -36.24 0.15
CA GLN A 20 6.16 -37.23 -0.86
C GLN A 20 5.03 -38.21 -1.13
N ALA A 21 4.38 -38.73 -0.08
CA ALA A 21 3.24 -39.63 -0.22
C ALA A 21 2.06 -38.95 -0.90
N ALA A 22 1.77 -37.69 -0.56
CA ALA A 22 0.73 -36.93 -1.23
C ALA A 22 1.02 -36.72 -2.72
N ALA A 23 2.27 -36.43 -3.09
CA ALA A 23 2.67 -36.31 -4.49
C ALA A 23 2.55 -37.64 -5.23
N ALA A 24 2.99 -38.73 -4.62
CA ALA A 24 2.86 -40.08 -5.19
C ALA A 24 1.37 -40.50 -5.40
N ALA A 25 0.47 -39.98 -4.58
CA ALA A 25 -0.97 -40.14 -4.73
C ALA A 25 -1.62 -39.18 -5.76
N GLY A 26 -0.81 -38.34 -6.46
CA GLY A 26 -1.28 -37.46 -7.53
C GLY A 26 -1.85 -36.13 -7.05
N TYR A 27 -1.68 -35.74 -5.79
CA TYR A 27 -2.10 -34.43 -5.31
C TYR A 27 -1.11 -33.35 -5.74
N SER A 28 -1.62 -32.16 -5.98
CA SER A 28 -0.81 -30.97 -6.29
C SER A 28 -0.39 -30.16 -5.05
N HIS A 29 -1.17 -30.29 -3.98
CA HIS A 29 -0.97 -29.56 -2.72
C HIS A 29 -1.19 -30.50 -1.53
N ALA A 30 -0.56 -30.17 -0.40
CA ALA A 30 -0.80 -30.85 0.87
C ALA A 30 -0.92 -29.85 2.00
N VAL A 31 -1.84 -30.09 2.92
CA VAL A 31 -1.99 -29.29 4.14
C VAL A 31 -1.17 -29.93 5.25
N GLN A 32 -0.29 -29.15 5.87
CA GLN A 32 0.34 -29.49 7.13
C GLN A 32 -0.48 -28.91 8.28
N LEU A 33 -0.69 -29.72 9.30
CA LEU A 33 -1.29 -29.33 10.57
C LEU A 33 -0.56 -30.02 11.70
N ASP A 34 -0.16 -29.28 12.72
CA ASP A 34 0.44 -29.85 13.92
C ASP A 34 -0.65 -30.50 14.78
N ALA A 35 -0.37 -31.71 15.32
CA ALA A 35 -1.36 -32.52 16.06
C ALA A 35 -1.51 -32.11 17.54
N ASP A 36 -1.04 -30.90 17.90
CA ASP A 36 -1.07 -30.37 19.27
C ASP A 36 -2.36 -29.62 19.64
N GLY A 37 -3.31 -29.57 18.72
CA GLY A 37 -4.61 -28.91 18.91
C GLY A 37 -4.55 -27.38 19.01
N GLN A 38 -3.43 -26.75 18.70
CA GLN A 38 -3.28 -25.30 18.84
C GLN A 38 -3.90 -24.50 17.70
N HIS A 39 -4.11 -25.10 16.53
CA HIS A 39 -4.56 -24.44 15.33
C HIS A 39 -6.09 -24.56 15.10
N ALA A 40 -6.70 -23.48 14.63
CA ALA A 40 -8.10 -23.44 14.25
C ALA A 40 -8.34 -24.20 12.92
N ILE A 41 -8.89 -25.41 13.00
CA ILE A 41 -9.16 -26.30 11.85
C ILE A 41 -10.17 -25.65 10.89
N GLU A 42 -11.04 -24.79 11.39
CA GLU A 42 -12.03 -24.02 10.64
C GLU A 42 -11.42 -23.07 9.60
N ASP A 43 -10.12 -22.77 9.73
CA ASP A 43 -9.41 -21.94 8.78
C ASP A 43 -8.85 -22.70 7.57
N ILE A 44 -8.90 -24.07 7.55
CA ILE A 44 -8.48 -24.89 6.40
C ILE A 44 -9.13 -24.42 5.09
N PRO A 45 -10.46 -24.20 4.99
CA PRO A 45 -11.07 -23.73 3.75
C PRO A 45 -10.51 -22.39 3.24
N LYS A 46 -10.11 -21.48 4.14
CA LYS A 46 -9.51 -20.19 3.76
C LYS A 46 -8.12 -20.39 3.14
N LEU A 47 -7.29 -21.26 3.73
CA LEU A 47 -5.98 -21.59 3.19
C LEU A 47 -6.10 -22.28 1.81
N LEU A 48 -7.02 -23.24 1.67
CA LEU A 48 -7.25 -23.96 0.41
C LEU A 48 -7.79 -23.02 -0.70
N THR A 49 -8.66 -22.09 -0.36
CA THR A 49 -9.17 -21.09 -1.31
C THR A 49 -8.01 -20.24 -1.85
N LEU A 50 -7.10 -19.83 -0.98
CA LEU A 50 -5.94 -19.06 -1.37
C LEU A 50 -4.91 -19.88 -2.16
N ALA A 51 -4.73 -21.17 -1.83
CA ALA A 51 -3.89 -22.10 -2.59
C ALA A 51 -4.43 -22.33 -4.01
N LYS A 52 -5.76 -22.48 -4.17
CA LYS A 52 -6.39 -22.56 -5.50
C LYS A 52 -6.19 -21.29 -6.33
N ALA A 53 -6.21 -20.12 -5.70
CA ALA A 53 -5.98 -18.83 -6.38
C ALA A 53 -4.49 -18.62 -6.74
N HIS A 54 -3.57 -19.28 -6.03
CA HIS A 54 -2.12 -19.14 -6.19
C HIS A 54 -1.41 -20.49 -6.16
N PRO A 55 -1.52 -21.31 -7.22
CA PRO A 55 -1.10 -22.72 -7.22
C PRO A 55 0.39 -22.98 -6.97
N THR A 56 1.25 -22.00 -7.17
CA THR A 56 2.71 -22.14 -6.95
C THR A 56 3.17 -21.53 -5.62
N ALA A 57 2.26 -20.95 -4.86
CA ALA A 57 2.59 -20.25 -3.64
C ALA A 57 2.50 -21.14 -2.39
N LEU A 58 3.36 -20.88 -1.41
CA LEU A 58 3.23 -21.42 -0.08
C LEU A 58 2.18 -20.61 0.70
N ILE A 59 1.12 -21.26 1.18
CA ILE A 59 0.13 -20.60 2.04
C ILE A 59 0.42 -20.97 3.49
N SER A 60 0.54 -19.99 4.36
CA SER A 60 0.85 -20.21 5.79
C SER A 60 -0.15 -19.50 6.69
N GLY A 61 -0.49 -20.12 7.79
CA GLY A 61 -1.16 -19.42 8.89
C GLY A 61 -0.28 -18.30 9.41
N GLN A 62 -0.90 -17.19 9.80
CA GLN A 62 -0.29 -16.12 10.57
C GLN A 62 -0.94 -16.12 11.95
N PRO A 63 -0.26 -16.59 12.99
CA PRO A 63 -0.84 -16.69 14.31
C PRO A 63 -1.31 -15.35 14.87
N ILE A 64 -2.55 -15.32 15.34
CA ILE A 64 -3.08 -14.29 16.21
C ILE A 64 -3.08 -14.89 17.61
N TYR A 65 -2.22 -14.36 18.46
CA TYR A 65 -2.07 -14.82 19.83
C TYR A 65 -3.03 -14.10 20.75
N ASP A 66 -3.61 -14.85 21.65
CA ASP A 66 -4.26 -14.33 22.84
C ASP A 66 -3.25 -14.14 23.99
N ASP A 67 -3.73 -13.87 25.18
CA ASP A 67 -2.87 -13.66 26.36
C ASP A 67 -2.25 -14.96 26.90
N SER A 68 -2.57 -16.13 26.31
CA SER A 68 -2.04 -17.43 26.74
C SER A 68 -0.59 -17.68 26.31
N ILE A 69 -0.05 -16.88 25.36
CA ILE A 69 1.32 -17.09 24.88
C ILE A 69 2.38 -16.70 25.94
N PRO A 70 3.34 -17.59 26.30
CA PRO A 70 4.44 -17.22 27.17
C PRO A 70 5.33 -16.14 26.56
N ARG A 71 5.73 -15.14 27.36
CA ARG A 71 6.57 -14.01 26.92
C ARG A 71 7.88 -14.46 26.26
N SER A 72 8.52 -15.49 26.75
CA SER A 72 9.74 -16.08 26.18
C SER A 72 9.55 -16.59 24.76
N ARG A 73 8.43 -17.26 24.49
CA ARG A 73 8.07 -17.73 23.13
C ARG A 73 7.81 -16.58 22.18
N ARG A 74 7.11 -15.55 22.64
CA ARG A 74 6.84 -14.35 21.85
C ARG A 74 8.14 -13.64 21.45
N TYR A 75 9.08 -13.52 22.37
CA TYR A 75 10.39 -12.92 22.12
C TYR A 75 11.24 -13.77 21.17
N GLY A 76 11.35 -15.10 21.39
CA GLY A 76 12.09 -16.00 20.51
C GLY A 76 11.58 -15.99 19.07
N ARG A 77 10.24 -15.97 18.87
CA ARG A 77 9.67 -15.83 17.53
C ARG A 77 10.05 -14.52 16.87
N TRP A 78 10.05 -13.42 17.61
CA TRP A 78 10.44 -12.11 17.08
C TRP A 78 11.90 -12.12 16.58
N VAL A 79 12.81 -12.70 17.34
CA VAL A 79 14.23 -12.86 16.95
C VAL A 79 14.35 -13.66 15.64
N THR A 80 13.65 -14.79 15.54
CA THR A 80 13.61 -15.59 14.30
C THR A 80 13.06 -14.78 13.12
N HIS A 81 12.02 -13.96 13.32
CA HIS A 81 11.50 -13.13 12.24
C HIS A 81 12.51 -12.10 11.74
N VAL A 82 13.26 -11.46 12.64
CA VAL A 82 14.31 -10.51 12.26
C VAL A 82 15.37 -11.21 11.39
N TRP A 83 15.81 -12.40 11.77
CA TRP A 83 16.75 -13.18 10.96
C TRP A 83 16.19 -13.53 9.58
N VAL A 84 14.95 -13.99 9.51
CA VAL A 84 14.28 -14.30 8.24
C VAL A 84 14.19 -13.08 7.34
N TRP A 85 13.92 -11.88 7.89
CA TRP A 85 13.92 -10.65 7.11
C TRP A 85 15.30 -10.28 6.57
N ILE A 86 16.35 -10.49 7.35
CA ILE A 86 17.74 -10.33 6.89
C ILE A 86 18.03 -11.32 5.76
N GLU A 87 17.77 -12.60 5.95
CA GLU A 87 18.07 -13.69 5.03
C GLU A 87 17.30 -13.60 3.70
N THR A 88 16.16 -12.97 3.70
CA THR A 88 15.34 -12.76 2.51
C THR A 88 15.47 -11.36 1.93
N LEU A 89 16.14 -10.44 2.62
CA LEU A 89 16.17 -9.00 2.34
C LEU A 89 14.76 -8.43 2.10
N SER A 90 13.78 -8.95 2.85
CA SER A 90 12.36 -8.65 2.65
C SER A 90 11.57 -8.83 3.93
N LEU A 91 10.57 -7.96 4.12
CA LEU A 91 9.58 -8.07 5.21
C LEU A 91 8.31 -8.84 4.77
N GLN A 92 8.33 -9.50 3.61
CA GLN A 92 7.14 -10.20 3.07
C GLN A 92 6.78 -11.45 3.87
N LEU A 93 7.76 -12.15 4.44
CA LEU A 93 7.53 -13.32 5.26
C LEU A 93 7.12 -12.88 6.67
N LYS A 94 5.83 -12.99 6.98
CA LYS A 94 5.25 -12.49 8.23
C LYS A 94 5.42 -13.45 9.41
N ASP A 95 5.35 -14.75 9.14
CA ASP A 95 5.58 -15.81 10.12
C ASP A 95 6.20 -17.03 9.44
N SER A 96 7.39 -17.43 9.88
CA SER A 96 8.12 -18.58 9.35
C SER A 96 8.08 -19.82 10.26
N MET A 97 7.44 -19.70 11.43
CA MET A 97 7.45 -20.75 12.46
C MET A 97 6.09 -21.45 12.60
N CYS A 98 5.04 -20.95 11.92
CA CYS A 98 3.73 -21.58 11.97
C CYS A 98 3.75 -22.88 11.16
N GLY A 99 3.34 -23.99 11.78
CA GLY A 99 3.23 -25.30 11.14
C GLY A 99 1.91 -25.52 10.40
N PHE A 100 0.99 -24.56 10.41
CA PHE A 100 -0.28 -24.66 9.69
C PHE A 100 -0.12 -24.08 8.29
N ARG A 101 0.09 -24.96 7.28
CA ARG A 101 0.47 -24.56 5.93
C ARG A 101 -0.18 -25.40 4.84
N VAL A 102 -0.30 -24.80 3.64
CA VAL A 102 -0.56 -25.53 2.40
C VAL A 102 0.68 -25.43 1.52
N TYR A 103 1.30 -26.56 1.26
CA TYR A 103 2.49 -26.64 0.40
C TYR A 103 2.11 -26.92 -1.05
N PRO A 104 2.63 -26.15 -2.01
CA PRO A 104 2.65 -26.54 -3.41
C PRO A 104 3.71 -27.66 -3.57
N LEU A 105 3.27 -28.89 -3.88
CA LEU A 105 4.12 -30.08 -3.82
C LEU A 105 5.30 -30.04 -4.81
N ALA A 106 5.05 -29.64 -6.07
CA ALA A 106 6.09 -29.61 -7.08
C ALA A 106 7.30 -28.75 -6.71
N PRO A 107 7.20 -27.46 -6.39
CA PRO A 107 8.37 -26.66 -6.01
C PRO A 107 8.97 -27.06 -4.68
N THR A 108 8.16 -27.57 -3.73
CA THR A 108 8.65 -28.00 -2.41
C THR A 108 9.50 -29.27 -2.51
N LEU A 109 9.05 -30.27 -3.26
CA LEU A 109 9.80 -31.52 -3.45
C LEU A 109 11.02 -31.30 -4.35
N GLN A 110 10.94 -30.43 -5.36
CA GLN A 110 12.11 -30.03 -6.15
C GLN A 110 13.17 -29.34 -5.28
N LEU A 111 12.77 -28.53 -4.29
CA LEU A 111 13.68 -27.97 -3.31
C LEU A 111 14.35 -29.06 -2.46
N ALA A 112 13.56 -30.00 -1.92
CA ALA A 112 14.05 -31.08 -1.06
C ALA A 112 15.01 -32.02 -1.79
N GLN A 113 14.88 -32.19 -3.11
CA GLN A 113 15.85 -32.95 -3.94
C GLN A 113 17.18 -32.23 -4.13
N ARG A 114 17.19 -30.90 -4.10
CA ARG A 114 18.39 -30.07 -4.35
C ARG A 114 19.18 -29.74 -3.10
N VAL A 115 18.54 -29.71 -1.95
CA VAL A 115 19.15 -29.33 -0.67
C VAL A 115 18.61 -30.19 0.47
N THR A 116 19.49 -30.58 1.36
CA THR A 116 19.11 -31.21 2.62
C THR A 116 18.46 -30.17 3.53
N LEU A 117 17.17 -30.31 3.77
CA LEU A 117 16.41 -29.46 4.69
C LEU A 117 16.56 -29.95 6.13
N GLY A 118 16.39 -29.04 7.08
CA GLY A 118 16.32 -29.39 8.49
C GLY A 118 15.23 -30.44 8.75
N GLN A 119 15.48 -31.35 9.66
CA GLN A 119 14.58 -32.48 9.94
C GLN A 119 13.70 -32.25 11.18
N ARG A 120 13.98 -31.22 11.97
CA ARG A 120 13.29 -30.98 13.26
C ARG A 120 12.58 -29.63 13.25
N MET A 121 12.73 -28.83 14.31
CA MET A 121 12.08 -27.52 14.47
C MET A 121 12.62 -26.44 13.53
N ASP A 122 13.77 -26.66 12.93
CA ASP A 122 14.40 -25.81 11.92
C ASP A 122 13.74 -25.92 10.52
N PHE A 123 12.99 -26.99 10.24
CA PHE A 123 12.39 -27.25 8.94
C PHE A 123 11.46 -26.13 8.45
N ASP A 124 10.50 -25.72 9.28
CA ASP A 124 9.44 -24.79 8.87
C ASP A 124 10.00 -23.45 8.41
N THR A 125 11.01 -22.93 9.10
CA THR A 125 11.67 -21.68 8.72
C THR A 125 12.55 -21.87 7.47
N GLU A 126 13.37 -22.94 7.44
CA GLU A 126 14.29 -23.19 6.35
C GLU A 126 13.57 -23.39 5.01
N VAL A 127 12.52 -24.20 4.97
CA VAL A 127 11.77 -24.47 3.73
C VAL A 127 11.14 -23.19 3.18
N MET A 128 10.56 -22.34 4.04
CA MET A 128 9.94 -21.09 3.62
C MET A 128 10.96 -20.10 3.03
N VAL A 129 12.11 -19.91 3.70
CA VAL A 129 13.18 -19.01 3.21
C VAL A 129 13.74 -19.51 1.88
N ARG A 130 13.98 -20.82 1.74
CA ARG A 130 14.54 -21.39 0.51
C ARG A 130 13.56 -21.38 -0.65
N LEU A 131 12.27 -21.66 -0.43
CA LEU A 131 11.22 -21.46 -1.43
C LEU A 131 11.15 -19.99 -1.87
N TYR A 132 11.24 -19.07 -0.91
CA TYR A 132 11.33 -17.65 -1.23
C TYR A 132 12.55 -17.35 -2.13
N TRP A 133 13.73 -17.88 -1.89
CA TRP A 133 14.91 -17.69 -2.75
C TRP A 133 14.75 -18.26 -4.16
N GLN A 134 13.97 -19.32 -4.33
CA GLN A 134 13.66 -19.90 -5.65
C GLN A 134 12.71 -19.03 -6.49
N GLY A 135 12.02 -18.10 -5.86
CA GLY A 135 11.06 -17.23 -6.55
C GLY A 135 9.61 -17.46 -6.15
N ASN A 136 9.32 -18.50 -5.34
CA ASN A 136 7.98 -18.75 -4.86
C ASN A 136 7.49 -17.62 -3.95
N THR A 137 6.20 -17.29 -4.07
CA THR A 137 5.53 -16.36 -3.17
C THR A 137 5.00 -17.08 -1.93
N SER A 138 4.85 -16.36 -0.83
CA SER A 138 4.18 -16.87 0.36
C SER A 138 3.02 -15.94 0.72
N TYR A 139 1.85 -16.53 1.00
CA TYR A 139 0.67 -15.81 1.48
C TYR A 139 0.35 -16.21 2.91
N PHE A 140 -0.24 -15.29 3.67
CA PHE A 140 -0.48 -15.46 5.09
C PHE A 140 -1.95 -15.25 5.40
N VAL A 141 -2.55 -16.22 6.10
CA VAL A 141 -3.93 -16.18 6.57
C VAL A 141 -3.91 -15.99 8.08
N PRO A 142 -4.51 -14.91 8.61
CA PRO A 142 -4.65 -14.75 10.05
C PRO A 142 -5.43 -15.93 10.64
N THR A 143 -4.86 -16.64 11.63
CA THR A 143 -5.47 -17.79 12.30
C THR A 143 -5.26 -17.71 13.80
N ARG A 144 -6.26 -18.12 14.58
CA ARG A 144 -6.12 -18.16 16.03
C ARG A 144 -5.24 -19.32 16.44
N VAL A 145 -4.35 -19.06 17.41
CA VAL A 145 -3.52 -20.10 18.05
C VAL A 145 -3.73 -19.99 19.54
N THR A 146 -4.24 -21.06 20.13
CA THR A 146 -4.51 -21.17 21.57
C THR A 146 -3.53 -22.16 22.19
N TYR A 147 -2.87 -21.76 23.26
CA TYR A 147 -1.98 -22.64 24.01
C TYR A 147 -2.73 -23.34 25.13
N PRO A 148 -2.93 -24.68 25.06
CA PRO A 148 -3.55 -25.42 26.16
C PRO A 148 -2.70 -25.31 27.44
N PRO A 149 -3.31 -25.15 28.62
CA PRO A 149 -2.57 -25.04 29.88
C PRO A 149 -1.65 -26.25 30.16
N ASP A 150 -2.07 -27.44 29.73
CA ASP A 150 -1.37 -28.73 29.95
C ASP A 150 -0.56 -29.19 28.71
N GLY A 151 -0.29 -28.29 27.77
CA GLY A 151 0.41 -28.63 26.53
C GLY A 151 1.86 -29.06 26.77
N LEU A 152 2.17 -30.31 26.42
CA LEU A 152 3.54 -30.84 26.45
C LEU A 152 4.39 -30.21 25.36
N SER A 153 5.46 -29.51 25.75
CA SER A 153 6.43 -28.96 24.80
C SER A 153 7.56 -29.95 24.57
N HIS A 154 7.69 -30.44 23.35
CA HIS A 154 8.83 -31.27 22.92
C HIS A 154 10.06 -30.44 22.50
N PHE A 155 10.08 -29.14 22.78
CA PHE A 155 11.19 -28.24 22.45
C PHE A 155 12.33 -28.39 23.48
N ASP A 156 13.48 -28.88 23.02
CA ASP A 156 14.71 -28.89 23.80
C ASP A 156 15.40 -27.53 23.66
N ALA A 157 15.37 -26.74 24.75
CA ALA A 157 15.83 -25.36 24.73
C ALA A 157 17.30 -25.21 24.30
N PHE A 158 18.18 -26.17 24.60
CA PHE A 158 19.59 -26.08 24.21
C PHE A 158 19.82 -26.63 22.79
N LYS A 159 19.39 -27.85 22.53
CA LYS A 159 19.67 -28.54 21.26
C LYS A 159 18.92 -27.88 20.10
N ASP A 160 17.67 -27.48 20.29
CA ASP A 160 16.89 -26.87 19.22
C ASP A 160 17.30 -25.42 18.95
N ASN A 161 17.69 -24.64 19.97
CA ASN A 161 18.27 -23.32 19.73
C ASN A 161 19.63 -23.41 19.00
N LEU A 162 20.46 -24.38 19.29
CA LEU A 162 21.73 -24.60 18.56
C LEU A 162 21.47 -24.95 17.09
N ARG A 163 20.49 -25.82 16.81
CA ARG A 163 20.07 -26.17 15.44
C ARG A 163 19.47 -24.96 14.69
N ILE A 164 18.58 -24.19 15.34
CA ILE A 164 18.00 -23.00 14.77
C ILE A 164 19.09 -21.96 14.47
N SER A 165 20.04 -21.75 15.40
CA SER A 165 21.17 -20.84 15.18
C SER A 165 22.05 -21.29 14.01
N TRP A 166 22.32 -22.58 13.91
CA TRP A 166 23.06 -23.14 12.78
C TRP A 166 22.29 -23.00 11.45
N MET A 167 20.99 -23.24 11.46
CA MET A 167 20.13 -23.02 10.30
C MET A 167 20.21 -21.55 9.83
N HIS A 168 20.05 -20.59 10.74
CA HIS A 168 20.18 -19.17 10.41
C HIS A 168 21.57 -18.82 9.88
N THR A 169 22.62 -19.38 10.45
CA THR A 169 24.00 -19.19 9.93
C THR A 169 24.12 -19.69 8.49
N ARG A 170 23.63 -20.89 8.19
CA ARG A 170 23.62 -21.44 6.82
C ARG A 170 22.78 -20.59 5.86
N LEU A 171 21.61 -20.11 6.32
CA LEU A 171 20.74 -19.26 5.51
C LEU A 171 21.39 -17.89 5.28
N PHE A 172 22.00 -17.30 6.29
CA PHE A 172 22.71 -16.03 6.16
C PHE A 172 23.86 -16.13 5.13
N LEU A 173 24.72 -17.12 5.27
CA LEU A 173 25.81 -17.37 4.31
C LEU A 173 25.27 -17.69 2.91
N GLY A 174 24.19 -18.47 2.83
CA GLY A 174 23.50 -18.77 1.57
C GLY A 174 22.83 -17.56 0.92
N MET A 175 22.44 -16.55 1.69
CA MET A 175 21.87 -15.30 1.21
C MET A 175 22.92 -14.45 0.48
N LEU A 176 24.16 -14.41 0.96
CA LEU A 176 25.22 -13.53 0.44
C LEU A 176 25.36 -13.58 -1.09
N PRO A 177 25.55 -14.75 -1.75
CA PRO A 177 25.64 -14.81 -3.21
C PRO A 177 24.32 -14.48 -3.91
N ARG A 178 23.21 -14.49 -3.18
CA ARG A 178 21.85 -14.20 -3.69
C ARG A 178 21.44 -12.75 -3.52
N ILE A 179 22.24 -11.92 -2.84
CA ILE A 179 21.94 -10.50 -2.60
C ILE A 179 21.51 -9.78 -3.89
N PRO A 180 22.22 -9.86 -5.03
CA PRO A 180 21.79 -9.18 -6.23
C PRO A 180 20.40 -9.64 -6.70
N LYS A 181 20.15 -10.96 -6.71
CA LYS A 181 18.86 -11.53 -7.11
C LYS A 181 17.73 -11.13 -6.14
N LEU A 182 18.00 -11.11 -4.84
CA LEU A 182 17.02 -10.76 -3.82
C LEU A 182 16.68 -9.26 -3.84
N LEU A 183 17.67 -8.39 -3.99
CA LEU A 183 17.47 -6.94 -4.13
C LEU A 183 16.72 -6.59 -5.43
N PHE A 184 16.95 -7.36 -6.50
CA PHE A 184 16.30 -7.17 -7.80
C PHE A 184 15.08 -8.05 -8.01
N ARG A 185 14.69 -8.85 -7.01
CA ARG A 185 13.47 -9.63 -7.07
C ARG A 185 12.30 -8.69 -7.28
N ARG A 186 11.62 -8.84 -8.41
CA ARG A 186 10.41 -8.08 -8.72
C ARG A 186 9.36 -8.42 -7.65
N ALA A 187 9.06 -7.46 -6.78
CA ALA A 187 7.82 -7.51 -6.01
C ALA A 187 6.66 -7.57 -7.03
N SER A 188 5.62 -8.36 -6.71
CA SER A 188 4.42 -8.53 -7.52
C SER A 188 4.00 -7.23 -8.23
N PRO A 189 3.62 -7.29 -9.53
CA PRO A 189 3.63 -6.13 -10.42
C PRO A 189 2.54 -5.08 -10.19
N HIS A 190 1.67 -5.20 -9.21
CA HIS A 190 0.57 -4.26 -9.04
C HIS A 190 0.85 -3.20 -7.98
N TRP A 191 1.10 -1.95 -8.44
CA TRP A 191 1.25 -0.78 -7.56
C TRP A 191 0.09 -0.60 -6.56
N ALA A 192 -1.12 -0.98 -6.94
CA ALA A 192 -2.32 -0.91 -6.13
C ALA A 192 -2.40 -1.99 -5.03
N ARG A 193 -1.57 -3.05 -5.10
CA ARG A 193 -1.35 -4.04 -4.05
C ARG A 193 -0.07 -3.79 -3.24
N GLN A 194 0.70 -2.77 -3.56
CA GLN A 194 1.74 -2.29 -2.64
C GLN A 194 1.04 -1.77 -1.39
N GLN A 195 0.83 -2.70 -0.47
CA GLN A 195 0.30 -2.38 0.85
C GLN A 195 1.23 -1.34 1.48
N GLU A 196 0.68 -0.21 1.84
CA GLU A 196 1.30 0.84 2.66
C GLU A 196 1.78 0.35 4.03
N VAL A 197 1.69 -0.95 4.30
CA VAL A 197 2.02 -1.61 5.58
C VAL A 197 3.47 -1.43 6.02
N LYS A 198 4.39 -1.12 5.10
CA LYS A 198 5.79 -0.83 5.46
C LYS A 198 5.99 0.56 6.09
N GLY A 199 4.98 1.43 6.01
CA GLY A 199 5.07 2.81 6.48
C GLY A 199 4.82 3.03 7.96
N LEU A 200 4.09 2.15 8.66
CA LEU A 200 3.62 2.40 10.02
C LEU A 200 4.74 2.58 11.04
N TRP A 201 5.70 1.67 11.05
CA TRP A 201 6.84 1.78 11.94
C TRP A 201 7.72 2.98 11.56
N GLY A 202 7.99 3.16 10.28
CA GLY A 202 8.69 4.32 9.76
C GLY A 202 7.99 5.63 10.12
N MET A 203 6.68 5.71 9.99
CA MET A 203 5.90 6.88 10.39
C MET A 203 5.93 7.13 11.90
N ARG A 204 5.84 6.08 12.73
CA ARG A 204 5.98 6.22 14.19
C ARG A 204 7.37 6.72 14.57
N LEU A 205 8.41 6.15 13.97
CA LEU A 205 9.79 6.61 14.16
C LEU A 205 9.95 8.08 13.70
N MET A 206 9.42 8.42 12.56
CA MET A 206 9.42 9.79 12.05
C MET A 206 8.74 10.77 12.99
N LEU A 207 7.60 10.39 13.57
CA LEU A 207 6.91 11.21 14.58
C LEU A 207 7.74 11.37 15.86
N GLN A 208 8.41 10.32 16.32
CA GLN A 208 9.28 10.39 17.48
C GLN A 208 10.48 11.34 17.22
N VAL A 209 11.10 11.21 16.05
CA VAL A 209 12.19 12.10 15.63
C VAL A 209 11.70 13.55 15.51
N TRP A 210 10.51 13.77 14.94
CA TRP A 210 9.90 15.11 14.89
C TRP A 210 9.66 15.69 16.30
N ARG A 211 9.11 14.87 17.20
CA ARG A 211 8.85 15.32 18.59
C ARG A 211 10.13 15.70 19.33
N LEU A 212 11.23 14.96 19.09
CA LEU A 212 12.50 15.14 19.82
C LEU A 212 13.39 16.22 19.19
N LEU A 213 13.47 16.30 17.87
CA LEU A 213 14.44 17.12 17.15
C LEU A 213 13.82 18.32 16.42
N GLY A 214 12.49 18.38 16.34
CA GLY A 214 11.75 19.44 15.64
C GLY A 214 11.82 19.35 14.09
N ARG A 215 11.07 20.25 13.44
CA ARG A 215 10.88 20.26 11.98
C ARG A 215 12.18 20.42 11.19
N LYS A 216 13.09 21.31 11.62
CA LYS A 216 14.33 21.61 10.89
C LYS A 216 15.29 20.42 10.84
N ALA A 217 15.53 19.79 11.98
CA ALA A 217 16.41 18.60 12.05
C ALA A 217 15.80 17.42 11.29
N PHE A 218 14.47 17.25 11.34
CA PHE A 218 13.80 16.21 10.59
C PHE A 218 13.93 16.43 9.08
N THR A 219 13.77 17.67 8.59
CA THR A 219 13.97 17.99 7.16
C THR A 219 15.37 17.62 6.70
N LEU A 220 16.39 17.83 7.54
CA LEU A 220 17.77 17.44 7.23
C LEU A 220 17.90 15.91 7.09
N LEU A 221 17.27 15.13 7.96
CA LEU A 221 17.25 13.67 7.90
C LEU A 221 16.45 13.14 6.68
N LEU A 222 15.51 13.91 6.17
CA LEU A 222 14.71 13.51 5.01
C LEU A 222 15.58 13.33 3.75
N TYR A 223 16.63 14.14 3.57
CA TYR A 223 17.50 14.07 2.39
C TYR A 223 18.13 12.68 2.20
N PRO A 224 18.89 12.12 3.16
CA PRO A 224 19.48 10.79 2.99
C PRO A 224 18.42 9.70 2.90
N VAL A 225 17.33 9.78 3.65
CA VAL A 225 16.24 8.78 3.60
C VAL A 225 15.59 8.75 2.22
N VAL A 226 15.24 9.92 1.68
CA VAL A 226 14.71 10.04 0.32
C VAL A 226 15.76 9.61 -0.71
N GLY A 227 17.03 9.89 -0.49
CA GLY A 227 18.14 9.45 -1.35
C GLY A 227 18.19 7.93 -1.48
N VAL A 228 18.16 7.22 -0.37
CA VAL A 228 18.12 5.74 -0.34
C VAL A 228 16.86 5.23 -1.05
N TYR A 229 15.70 5.82 -0.75
CA TYR A 229 14.45 5.41 -1.39
C TYR A 229 14.48 5.67 -2.90
N TRP A 230 14.97 6.82 -3.35
CA TRP A 230 15.11 7.16 -4.77
C TRP A 230 16.07 6.21 -5.51
N LEU A 231 17.16 5.78 -4.86
CA LEU A 231 18.10 4.81 -5.43
C LEU A 231 17.47 3.43 -5.55
N THR A 232 16.72 2.99 -4.56
CA THR A 232 16.16 1.64 -4.47
C THR A 232 14.81 1.48 -5.17
N ALA A 233 13.95 2.50 -5.19
CA ALA A 233 12.61 2.46 -5.77
C ALA A 233 12.63 2.69 -7.31
N ARG A 234 13.25 1.80 -8.07
CA ARG A 234 13.48 1.94 -9.52
C ARG A 234 12.22 2.28 -10.31
N ARG A 235 11.09 1.61 -10.04
CA ARG A 235 9.83 1.85 -10.77
C ARG A 235 9.30 3.25 -10.55
N ALA A 236 9.21 3.67 -9.28
CA ALA A 236 8.78 5.01 -8.92
C ALA A 236 9.71 6.07 -9.52
N ARG A 237 11.03 5.82 -9.52
CA ARG A 237 12.01 6.70 -10.17
C ARG A 237 11.82 6.79 -11.67
N HIS A 238 11.57 5.66 -12.36
CA HIS A 238 11.28 5.67 -13.81
C HIS A 238 9.99 6.45 -14.13
N ALA A 239 8.93 6.26 -13.35
CA ALA A 239 7.68 7.03 -13.48
C ALA A 239 7.93 8.53 -13.28
N SER A 240 8.66 8.89 -12.22
CA SER A 240 9.06 10.26 -11.94
C SER A 240 9.91 10.86 -13.07
N LEU A 241 10.88 10.13 -13.61
CA LEU A 241 11.70 10.60 -14.75
C LEU A 241 10.85 10.85 -16.00
N ARG A 242 9.93 9.93 -16.34
CA ARG A 242 9.00 10.12 -17.47
C ARG A 242 8.13 11.36 -17.26
N TRP A 243 7.61 11.56 -16.05
CA TRP A 243 6.86 12.75 -15.69
C TRP A 243 7.67 14.02 -15.94
N ILE A 244 8.87 14.11 -15.36
CA ILE A 244 9.76 15.25 -15.49
C ILE A 244 10.11 15.55 -16.96
N THR A 245 10.36 14.51 -17.76
CA THR A 245 10.63 14.67 -19.20
C THR A 245 9.44 15.29 -19.92
N ARG A 246 8.21 14.77 -19.68
CA ARG A 246 6.99 15.32 -20.30
C ARG A 246 6.72 16.76 -19.89
N VAL A 247 6.90 17.09 -18.60
CA VAL A 247 6.76 18.46 -18.12
C VAL A 247 7.75 19.39 -18.82
N ARG A 248 9.00 18.98 -18.96
CA ARG A 248 10.00 19.78 -19.71
C ARG A 248 9.62 20.02 -21.14
N GLU A 249 9.17 18.97 -21.83
CA GLU A 249 8.69 19.07 -23.22
C GLU A 249 7.52 20.04 -23.35
N GLN A 250 6.53 19.97 -22.44
CA GLN A 250 5.38 20.88 -22.46
C GLN A 250 5.76 22.32 -22.12
N LEU A 251 6.62 22.56 -21.12
CA LEU A 251 7.07 23.89 -20.77
C LEU A 251 7.88 24.51 -21.94
N THR A 252 8.79 23.76 -22.52
CA THR A 252 9.59 24.23 -23.67
C THR A 252 8.72 24.49 -24.89
N GLY A 253 7.78 23.60 -25.22
CA GLY A 253 6.86 23.75 -26.35
C GLY A 253 5.91 24.96 -26.22
N ARG A 254 5.65 25.41 -24.98
CA ARG A 254 4.83 26.59 -24.68
C ARG A 254 5.68 27.88 -24.47
N GLY A 255 6.99 27.81 -24.65
CA GLY A 255 7.90 28.94 -24.37
C GLY A 255 7.97 29.33 -22.89
N MET A 256 7.57 28.44 -21.98
CA MET A 256 7.62 28.67 -20.53
C MET A 256 9.00 28.31 -19.95
N PRO A 257 9.46 29.02 -18.92
CA PRO A 257 10.74 28.72 -18.30
C PRO A 257 10.73 27.37 -17.59
N VAL A 258 11.74 26.53 -17.87
CA VAL A 258 11.91 25.24 -17.18
C VAL A 258 12.64 25.47 -15.86
N PRO A 259 12.06 25.11 -14.70
CA PRO A 259 12.71 25.26 -13.41
C PRO A 259 14.03 24.47 -13.32
N LYS A 260 15.11 25.11 -12.83
CA LYS A 260 16.43 24.46 -12.69
C LYS A 260 16.40 23.23 -11.76
N ASN A 261 15.54 23.23 -10.76
CA ASN A 261 15.38 22.16 -9.78
C ASN A 261 14.38 21.06 -10.22
N LEU A 262 13.91 21.08 -11.48
CA LEU A 262 12.96 20.09 -12.01
C LEU A 262 13.70 18.76 -12.26
N THR A 263 13.92 17.98 -11.20
CA THR A 263 14.58 16.67 -11.23
C THR A 263 13.77 15.60 -10.52
N SER A 264 13.99 14.33 -10.86
CA SER A 264 13.31 13.21 -10.22
C SER A 264 13.62 13.14 -8.71
N TYR A 265 14.84 13.43 -8.28
CA TYR A 265 15.19 13.47 -6.86
C TYR A 265 14.43 14.58 -6.11
N GLN A 266 14.32 15.77 -6.69
CA GLN A 266 13.54 16.87 -6.12
C GLN A 266 12.03 16.53 -6.06
N HIS A 267 11.53 15.77 -7.03
CA HIS A 267 10.15 15.28 -7.00
C HIS A 267 9.89 14.35 -5.79
N PHE A 268 10.80 13.42 -5.51
CA PHE A 268 10.72 12.58 -4.31
C PHE A 268 10.87 13.38 -3.01
N LEU A 269 11.78 14.36 -2.99
CA LEU A 269 11.94 15.26 -1.85
C LEU A 269 10.67 16.08 -1.59
N ARG A 270 10.04 16.58 -2.66
CA ARG A 270 8.78 17.32 -2.57
C ARG A 270 7.68 16.45 -1.95
N PHE A 271 7.56 15.20 -2.39
CA PHE A 271 6.62 14.24 -1.77
C PHE A 271 6.92 14.02 -0.29
N GLY A 272 8.18 13.82 0.08
CA GLY A 272 8.58 13.70 1.49
C GLY A 272 8.21 14.93 2.32
N ASN A 273 8.43 16.14 1.80
CA ASN A 273 8.03 17.37 2.47
C ASN A 273 6.50 17.51 2.58
N ALA A 274 5.74 17.10 1.56
CA ALA A 274 4.28 17.11 1.63
C ALA A 274 3.76 16.17 2.76
N MET A 275 4.42 15.03 3.00
CA MET A 275 4.08 14.20 4.16
C MET A 275 4.32 14.92 5.49
N LEU A 276 5.38 15.75 5.59
CA LEU A 276 5.62 16.58 6.77
C LEU A 276 4.56 17.68 6.92
N ASP A 277 4.15 18.30 5.84
CA ASP A 277 3.10 19.33 5.87
C ASP A 277 1.75 18.74 6.33
N LYS A 278 1.43 17.51 5.93
CA LYS A 278 0.26 16.79 6.47
C LYS A 278 0.33 16.65 7.99
N ILE A 279 1.46 16.16 8.51
CA ILE A 279 1.65 16.01 9.95
C ILE A 279 1.54 17.37 10.66
N ALA A 280 2.17 18.40 10.11
CA ALA A 280 2.10 19.75 10.66
C ALA A 280 0.66 20.31 10.65
N SER A 281 -0.12 20.04 9.58
CA SER A 281 -1.51 20.48 9.49
C SER A 281 -2.40 19.82 10.56
N TRP A 282 -2.24 18.51 10.78
CA TRP A 282 -2.97 17.77 11.82
C TRP A 282 -2.65 18.23 13.23
N ARG A 283 -1.43 18.71 13.44
CA ARG A 283 -0.99 19.29 14.72
C ARG A 283 -1.38 20.77 14.86
N GLY A 284 -1.98 21.37 13.84
CA GLY A 284 -2.34 22.77 13.85
C GLY A 284 -1.14 23.74 13.80
N GLU A 285 0.01 23.26 13.33
CA GLU A 285 1.24 24.07 13.21
C GLU A 285 1.24 24.99 11.99
N LEU A 286 0.43 24.66 10.95
CA LEU A 286 0.28 25.51 9.78
C LEU A 286 -0.70 26.65 10.05
N GLN A 287 -0.27 27.87 9.70
CA GLN A 287 -1.05 29.09 9.94
C GLN A 287 -1.52 29.69 8.60
N PRO A 288 -2.82 29.99 8.46
CA PRO A 288 -3.34 30.78 7.36
C PRO A 288 -2.64 32.14 7.27
N GLY A 289 -2.39 32.62 6.05
CA GLY A 289 -1.67 33.85 5.77
C GLY A 289 -0.14 33.75 5.83
N ARG A 290 0.41 32.88 6.68
CA ARG A 290 1.86 32.67 6.77
C ARG A 290 2.35 31.46 5.97
N ASP A 291 1.74 30.29 6.22
CA ASP A 291 2.15 29.01 5.63
C ASP A 291 1.23 28.60 4.50
N VAL A 292 -0.03 29.06 4.54
CA VAL A 292 -1.09 28.75 3.59
C VAL A 292 -1.76 30.04 3.11
N VAL A 293 -1.89 30.16 1.79
CA VAL A 293 -2.46 31.32 1.11
C VAL A 293 -3.58 30.85 0.17
N PHE A 294 -4.71 31.54 0.15
CA PHE A 294 -5.75 31.29 -0.82
C PHE A 294 -5.49 32.10 -2.10
N ALA A 295 -5.55 31.41 -3.24
CA ALA A 295 -5.50 32.09 -4.53
C ALA A 295 -6.71 33.04 -4.68
N PRO A 296 -6.59 34.10 -5.50
CA PRO A 296 -7.70 35.03 -5.75
C PRO A 296 -8.99 34.27 -6.14
N GLY A 297 -10.09 34.56 -5.47
CA GLY A 297 -11.38 33.92 -5.69
C GLY A 297 -11.56 32.56 -5.00
N ALA A 298 -10.51 31.85 -4.61
CA ALA A 298 -10.62 30.51 -4.00
C ALA A 298 -11.42 30.54 -2.68
N GLN A 299 -11.18 31.54 -1.84
CA GLN A 299 -11.90 31.67 -0.57
C GLN A 299 -13.39 32.01 -0.79
N ALA A 300 -13.72 32.83 -1.79
CA ALA A 300 -15.09 33.12 -2.15
C ALA A 300 -15.82 31.87 -2.66
N THR A 301 -15.16 31.04 -3.49
CA THR A 301 -15.69 29.77 -3.98
C THR A 301 -15.90 28.77 -2.84
N LEU A 302 -14.96 28.67 -1.91
CA LEU A 302 -15.08 27.80 -0.73
C LEU A 302 -16.21 28.28 0.21
N ASN A 303 -16.37 29.59 0.40
CA ASN A 303 -17.40 30.15 1.26
C ASN A 303 -18.77 30.30 0.57
N GLY A 304 -18.80 30.30 -0.77
CA GLY A 304 -20.02 30.42 -1.56
C GLY A 304 -20.90 29.17 -1.50
N GLY A 305 -22.23 29.34 -1.54
CA GLY A 305 -23.20 28.23 -1.61
C GLY A 305 -23.92 27.94 -0.30
N GLU A 306 -24.07 28.96 0.57
CA GLU A 306 -24.95 29.04 1.75
C GLU A 306 -25.61 27.70 2.18
N GLY A 307 -24.90 26.85 2.89
CA GLY A 307 -25.43 25.61 3.46
C GLY A 307 -25.68 24.45 2.50
N ARG A 308 -25.40 24.59 1.19
CA ARG A 308 -25.46 23.46 0.24
C ARG A 308 -24.21 22.60 0.31
N GLY A 309 -24.41 21.28 0.37
CA GLY A 309 -23.31 20.33 0.22
C GLY A 309 -22.66 20.42 -1.17
N LYS A 310 -21.33 20.23 -1.23
CA LYS A 310 -20.54 20.33 -2.47
C LYS A 310 -19.71 19.08 -2.70
N LEU A 311 -19.43 18.79 -3.98
CA LEU A 311 -18.45 17.79 -4.36
C LEU A 311 -17.14 18.46 -4.77
N LEU A 312 -16.07 18.12 -4.11
CA LEU A 312 -14.70 18.52 -4.47
C LEU A 312 -14.05 17.45 -5.33
N LEU A 313 -13.81 17.74 -6.60
CA LEU A 313 -12.96 16.92 -7.45
C LEU A 313 -11.51 17.31 -7.17
N VAL A 314 -10.80 16.38 -6.52
CA VAL A 314 -9.41 16.55 -6.15
C VAL A 314 -8.50 15.64 -6.97
N SER A 315 -7.18 15.78 -6.82
CA SER A 315 -6.18 14.97 -7.51
C SER A 315 -5.01 14.66 -6.60
N HIS A 316 -4.07 13.85 -7.07
CA HIS A 316 -2.77 13.67 -6.41
C HIS A 316 -1.79 14.82 -6.70
N LEU A 317 -2.28 15.95 -7.19
CA LEU A 317 -1.53 17.18 -7.38
C LEU A 317 -1.66 18.06 -6.13
N GLY A 318 -0.56 18.19 -5.40
CA GLY A 318 -0.50 18.96 -4.17
C GLY A 318 -1.03 18.23 -2.93
N ASP A 319 -1.32 18.96 -1.89
CA ASP A 319 -1.70 18.44 -0.58
C ASP A 319 -3.11 18.83 -0.15
N VAL A 320 -4.09 18.17 -0.72
CA VAL A 320 -5.53 18.40 -0.42
C VAL A 320 -5.86 18.10 1.06
N GLU A 321 -5.10 17.22 1.72
CA GLU A 321 -5.33 16.90 3.12
C GLU A 321 -5.08 18.10 4.04
N VAL A 322 -4.16 18.99 3.67
CA VAL A 322 -3.97 20.26 4.39
C VAL A 322 -5.21 21.14 4.29
N CYS A 323 -5.85 21.20 3.11
CA CYS A 323 -7.10 21.95 2.95
C CYS A 323 -8.20 21.43 3.87
N ARG A 324 -8.35 20.10 3.94
CA ARG A 324 -9.32 19.46 4.83
C ARG A 324 -9.06 19.79 6.30
N ALA A 325 -7.80 19.65 6.74
CA ALA A 325 -7.42 19.92 8.12
C ALA A 325 -7.66 21.39 8.53
N LEU A 326 -7.42 22.34 7.61
CA LEU A 326 -7.67 23.75 7.83
C LEU A 326 -9.18 24.06 7.90
N ALA A 327 -9.96 23.55 6.95
CA ALA A 327 -11.42 23.74 6.94
C ALA A 327 -12.07 23.24 8.23
N GLN A 328 -11.64 22.10 8.72
CA GLN A 328 -12.12 21.52 9.98
C GLN A 328 -11.75 22.39 11.19
N ARG A 329 -10.53 22.93 11.21
CA ARG A 329 -10.04 23.77 12.32
C ARG A 329 -10.76 25.10 12.39
N GLU A 330 -11.07 25.72 11.25
CA GLU A 330 -11.79 26.99 11.18
C GLU A 330 -13.30 26.82 11.42
N GLY A 331 -13.77 25.57 11.59
CA GLY A 331 -15.19 25.27 11.87
C GLY A 331 -16.14 25.62 10.72
N SER A 332 -15.59 25.91 9.53
CA SER A 332 -16.36 26.41 8.41
C SER A 332 -17.16 25.32 7.71
N THR A 333 -16.62 24.10 7.59
CA THR A 333 -17.31 22.99 6.90
C THR A 333 -16.62 21.65 7.15
N VAL A 334 -17.43 20.58 7.23
CA VAL A 334 -16.93 19.20 7.32
C VAL A 334 -16.63 18.67 5.93
N ILE A 335 -15.36 18.40 5.62
CA ILE A 335 -14.95 17.76 4.36
C ILE A 335 -14.75 16.27 4.61
N ASN A 336 -15.53 15.45 3.93
CA ASN A 336 -15.49 14.00 3.99
C ASN A 336 -14.71 13.45 2.78
N ALA A 337 -13.70 12.61 3.01
CA ALA A 337 -12.99 11.97 1.91
C ALA A 337 -13.68 10.66 1.50
N LEU A 338 -14.06 10.55 0.23
CA LEU A 338 -14.62 9.33 -0.32
C LEU A 338 -13.49 8.37 -0.71
N VAL A 339 -13.46 7.18 -0.08
CA VAL A 339 -12.42 6.18 -0.31
C VAL A 339 -13.03 4.85 -0.76
N PHE A 340 -12.50 4.32 -1.88
CA PHE A 340 -13.02 3.11 -2.53
C PHE A 340 -12.35 1.81 -2.07
N SER A 341 -11.61 1.75 -0.96
CA SER A 341 -10.86 0.55 -0.59
C SER A 341 -10.87 0.21 0.89
N ASP A 342 -10.70 -1.09 1.20
CA ASP A 342 -10.50 -1.64 2.55
C ASP A 342 -9.27 -1.04 3.28
N ASN A 343 -8.35 -0.41 2.56
CA ASN A 343 -7.19 0.29 3.12
C ASN A 343 -7.58 1.56 3.90
N ALA A 344 -8.77 2.11 3.64
CA ALA A 344 -9.30 3.28 4.34
C ALA A 344 -9.43 3.06 5.85
N GLN A 345 -9.85 1.89 6.30
CA GLN A 345 -10.01 1.60 7.73
C GLN A 345 -8.65 1.55 8.46
N ARG A 346 -7.62 1.00 7.81
CA ARG A 346 -6.27 0.96 8.38
C ARG A 346 -5.64 2.36 8.42
N PHE A 347 -5.83 3.14 7.36
CA PHE A 347 -5.41 4.53 7.34
C PHE A 347 -6.10 5.34 8.44
N LYS A 348 -7.42 5.14 8.64
CA LYS A 348 -8.20 5.76 9.72
C LYS A 348 -7.64 5.41 11.12
N GLN A 349 -7.29 4.15 11.37
CA GLN A 349 -6.69 3.74 12.65
C GLN A 349 -5.37 4.46 12.92
N ILE A 350 -4.50 4.53 11.90
CA ILE A 350 -3.21 5.22 12.03
C ILE A 350 -3.41 6.69 12.31
N MET A 351 -4.33 7.30 11.59
CA MET A 351 -4.63 8.72 11.73
C MET A 351 -5.23 9.03 13.12
N GLN A 352 -6.10 8.17 13.64
CA GLN A 352 -6.63 8.29 15.00
C GLN A 352 -5.54 8.15 16.07
N GLU A 353 -4.55 7.26 15.87
CA GLU A 353 -3.39 7.15 16.77
C GLU A 353 -2.46 8.37 16.70
N MET A 354 -2.31 8.97 15.51
CA MET A 354 -1.35 10.06 15.26
C MET A 354 -1.91 11.44 15.61
N ALA A 355 -3.19 11.64 15.38
CA ALA A 355 -3.88 12.90 15.61
C ALA A 355 -5.34 12.64 16.04
N PRO A 356 -5.57 12.30 17.32
CA PRO A 356 -6.92 12.01 17.86
C PRO A 356 -7.94 13.11 17.60
N GLN A 357 -7.46 14.36 17.46
CA GLN A 357 -8.30 15.54 17.24
C GLN A 357 -8.53 15.85 15.74
N ALA A 358 -7.86 15.17 14.83
CA ALA A 358 -7.92 15.48 13.38
C ALA A 358 -9.15 14.91 12.67
N GLY A 359 -10.13 14.36 13.38
CA GLY A 359 -11.47 13.93 12.93
C GLY A 359 -11.59 13.52 11.45
N ILE A 360 -10.90 12.45 11.00
CA ILE A 360 -10.99 12.02 9.61
C ILE A 360 -12.28 11.25 9.41
N ASN A 361 -13.21 11.82 8.69
CA ASN A 361 -14.41 11.16 8.22
C ASN A 361 -14.12 10.52 6.85
N LEU A 362 -13.80 9.22 6.85
CA LEU A 362 -13.77 8.41 5.64
C LEU A 362 -15.16 7.84 5.43
N LEU A 363 -15.79 8.17 4.30
CA LEU A 363 -17.11 7.70 3.98
C LEU A 363 -17.06 6.50 3.02
N PRO A 364 -17.81 5.44 3.29
CA PRO A 364 -18.20 4.51 2.24
C PRO A 364 -19.11 5.23 1.24
N VAL A 365 -19.09 4.78 -0.03
CA VAL A 365 -19.87 5.37 -1.13
C VAL A 365 -21.39 5.41 -0.85
N THR A 366 -21.85 4.72 0.18
CA THR A 366 -23.27 4.60 0.58
C THR A 366 -23.79 5.77 1.43
N ASP A 367 -22.92 6.58 2.04
CA ASP A 367 -23.30 7.63 3.00
C ASP A 367 -23.46 9.02 2.34
N ILE A 368 -24.16 9.06 1.21
CA ILE A 368 -24.38 10.26 0.38
C ILE A 368 -25.30 11.30 1.06
N GLU A 369 -26.11 10.87 2.03
CA GLU A 369 -27.04 11.73 2.79
C GLU A 369 -26.38 12.92 3.50
N LYS A 370 -25.06 12.92 3.61
CA LYS A 370 -24.31 14.01 4.25
C LYS A 370 -24.28 15.29 3.42
N LEU A 371 -24.43 15.20 2.09
CA LEU A 371 -24.58 16.38 1.22
C LEU A 371 -25.84 17.18 1.55
N ASP A 372 -26.92 16.50 1.92
CA ASP A 372 -28.18 17.14 2.31
C ASP A 372 -28.05 17.93 3.62
N ARG A 373 -27.01 17.62 4.43
CA ARG A 373 -26.66 18.36 5.65
C ARG A 373 -25.70 19.52 5.42
N GLY A 374 -25.38 19.84 4.14
CA GLY A 374 -24.40 20.88 3.82
C GLY A 374 -22.93 20.46 3.97
N GLU A 375 -22.65 19.18 4.23
CA GLU A 375 -21.27 18.67 4.30
C GLU A 375 -20.67 18.52 2.88
N TRP A 376 -19.35 18.61 2.77
CA TRP A 376 -18.65 18.47 1.50
C TRP A 376 -18.05 17.10 1.35
N ILE A 377 -18.03 16.61 0.11
CA ILE A 377 -17.43 15.30 -0.23
C ILE A 377 -16.26 15.53 -1.19
N ALA A 378 -15.07 15.04 -0.85
CA ALA A 378 -13.90 15.05 -1.72
C ALA A 378 -13.72 13.68 -2.40
N ILE A 379 -13.55 13.68 -3.72
CA ILE A 379 -13.29 12.52 -4.53
C ILE A 379 -12.10 12.74 -5.47
N VAL A 380 -11.24 11.73 -5.60
CA VAL A 380 -10.05 11.79 -6.47
C VAL A 380 -10.43 11.52 -7.92
N GLY A 381 -10.13 12.47 -8.83
CA GLY A 381 -10.45 12.41 -10.25
C GLY A 381 -9.35 11.88 -11.16
N ASP A 382 -8.13 11.66 -10.65
CA ASP A 382 -6.96 11.25 -11.43
C ASP A 382 -6.45 9.84 -11.11
N ARG A 383 -7.25 8.97 -10.46
CA ARG A 383 -6.86 7.59 -10.17
C ARG A 383 -7.88 6.57 -10.63
N ILE A 384 -7.41 5.60 -11.40
CA ILE A 384 -8.20 4.46 -11.87
C ILE A 384 -8.34 3.45 -10.74
N ALA A 385 -9.48 2.76 -10.66
CA ALA A 385 -9.71 1.68 -9.71
C ALA A 385 -8.67 0.56 -9.88
N VAL A 386 -8.35 -0.12 -8.78
CA VAL A 386 -7.30 -1.16 -8.71
C VAL A 386 -7.60 -2.39 -9.56
N SER A 387 -8.87 -2.66 -9.84
CA SER A 387 -9.32 -3.84 -10.58
C SER A 387 -10.28 -3.46 -11.69
N PRO A 388 -10.19 -4.09 -12.86
CA PRO A 388 -11.23 -3.99 -13.87
C PRO A 388 -12.54 -4.55 -13.29
N GLN A 389 -13.67 -4.08 -13.78
CA GLN A 389 -14.98 -4.60 -13.39
C GLN A 389 -15.18 -6.03 -13.94
N ARG A 390 -16.25 -6.71 -13.48
CA ARG A 390 -16.68 -7.99 -14.03
C ARG A 390 -16.73 -7.91 -15.57
N GLY A 391 -15.93 -8.72 -16.27
CA GLY A 391 -15.77 -8.68 -17.72
C GLY A 391 -14.44 -8.06 -18.21
N GLY A 392 -13.51 -7.67 -17.31
CA GLY A 392 -12.14 -7.25 -17.69
C GLY A 392 -12.01 -5.85 -18.29
N GLN A 393 -13.10 -5.09 -18.39
CA GLN A 393 -13.09 -3.74 -18.96
C GLN A 393 -12.81 -2.67 -17.90
N TRP A 394 -11.97 -1.69 -18.24
CA TRP A 394 -11.71 -0.50 -17.46
C TRP A 394 -12.73 0.59 -17.77
N ARG A 395 -13.37 1.17 -16.75
CA ARG A 395 -14.24 2.34 -16.92
C ARG A 395 -13.40 3.61 -16.93
N VAL A 396 -12.81 3.90 -18.07
CA VAL A 396 -11.97 5.07 -18.31
C VAL A 396 -12.42 5.83 -19.55
N CYS A 397 -12.15 7.12 -19.60
CA CYS A 397 -12.10 7.92 -20.82
C CYS A 397 -10.65 8.32 -21.09
N TRP A 398 -10.26 8.27 -22.34
CA TRP A 398 -8.94 8.73 -22.76
C TRP A 398 -8.99 10.22 -23.06
N SER A 399 -8.16 11.00 -22.39
CA SER A 399 -8.06 12.44 -22.59
C SER A 399 -6.60 12.86 -22.78
N ARG A 400 -6.41 13.99 -23.46
CA ARG A 400 -5.06 14.55 -23.62
C ARG A 400 -4.59 15.13 -22.30
N PHE A 401 -3.40 14.67 -21.85
CA PHE A 401 -2.73 15.16 -20.66
C PHE A 401 -1.21 15.12 -20.90
N MET A 402 -0.55 16.25 -20.71
CA MET A 402 0.88 16.41 -21.01
C MET A 402 1.24 15.96 -22.42
N GLY A 403 0.44 16.35 -23.41
CA GLY A 403 0.68 16.07 -24.82
C GLY A 403 0.34 14.67 -25.31
N GLN A 404 -0.07 13.75 -24.44
CA GLN A 404 -0.41 12.37 -24.81
C GLN A 404 -1.79 11.96 -24.27
N LEU A 405 -2.38 10.92 -24.87
CA LEU A 405 -3.60 10.34 -24.34
C LEU A 405 -3.33 9.60 -23.03
N ALA A 406 -4.08 9.93 -21.99
CA ALA A 406 -4.02 9.32 -20.69
C ALA A 406 -5.41 8.83 -20.26
N PRO A 407 -5.51 7.69 -19.55
CA PRO A 407 -6.79 7.17 -19.11
C PRO A 407 -7.21 7.84 -17.79
N PHE A 408 -8.40 8.44 -17.78
CA PHE A 408 -9.03 9.03 -16.62
C PHE A 408 -10.23 8.20 -16.16
N PRO A 409 -10.48 8.04 -14.84
CA PRO A 409 -11.61 7.27 -14.33
C PRO A 409 -12.94 7.95 -14.62
N GLN A 410 -13.96 7.17 -15.00
CA GLN A 410 -15.32 7.69 -15.20
C GLN A 410 -16.09 7.87 -13.88
N GLY A 411 -15.76 7.07 -12.87
CA GLY A 411 -16.50 6.96 -11.62
C GLY A 411 -16.75 8.30 -10.91
N PRO A 412 -15.74 9.14 -10.66
CA PRO A 412 -15.88 10.43 -10.00
C PRO A 412 -16.88 11.36 -10.71
N PHE A 413 -16.86 11.41 -12.03
CA PHE A 413 -17.72 12.28 -12.83
C PHE A 413 -19.15 11.76 -12.92
N ILE A 414 -19.33 10.44 -12.98
CA ILE A 414 -20.66 9.81 -12.92
C ILE A 414 -21.29 10.08 -11.55
N LEU A 415 -20.51 9.96 -10.48
CA LEU A 415 -20.98 10.26 -9.13
C LEU A 415 -21.34 11.74 -8.99
N ALA A 416 -20.51 12.65 -9.50
CA ALA A 416 -20.77 14.09 -9.51
C ALA A 416 -22.14 14.44 -10.16
N ALA A 417 -22.43 13.80 -11.29
CA ALA A 417 -23.71 14.00 -11.97
C ALA A 417 -24.91 13.40 -11.20
N LEU A 418 -24.72 12.28 -10.51
CA LEU A 418 -25.77 11.63 -9.72
C LEU A 418 -26.14 12.44 -8.48
N LEU A 419 -25.15 13.06 -7.84
CA LEU A 419 -25.33 13.85 -6.61
C LEU A 419 -26.04 15.19 -6.85
N ARG A 420 -26.08 15.69 -8.06
CA ARG A 420 -26.78 16.94 -8.45
C ARG A 420 -26.43 18.15 -7.56
N CYS A 421 -25.22 18.19 -7.04
CA CYS A 421 -24.69 19.27 -6.21
C CYS A 421 -23.67 20.09 -6.99
N PRO A 422 -23.26 21.28 -6.49
CA PRO A 422 -22.14 22.03 -7.02
C PRO A 422 -20.86 21.18 -6.99
N VAL A 423 -20.09 21.22 -8.07
CA VAL A 423 -18.82 20.51 -8.25
C VAL A 423 -17.71 21.54 -8.39
N GLU A 424 -16.70 21.44 -7.56
CA GLU A 424 -15.56 22.34 -7.57
C GLU A 424 -14.24 21.57 -7.71
N LEU A 425 -13.26 22.18 -8.35
CA LEU A 425 -11.88 21.67 -8.40
C LEU A 425 -11.07 22.26 -7.26
N LEU A 426 -10.32 21.41 -6.54
CA LEU A 426 -9.49 21.86 -5.44
C LEU A 426 -8.04 21.36 -5.63
N PHE A 427 -7.09 22.30 -5.61
CA PHE A 427 -5.67 22.03 -5.67
C PHE A 427 -4.93 22.80 -4.57
N ALA A 428 -3.93 22.17 -3.97
CA ALA A 428 -3.10 22.79 -2.92
C ALA A 428 -1.62 22.68 -3.30
N LEU A 429 -1.10 23.70 -3.96
CA LEU A 429 0.22 23.70 -4.60
C LEU A 429 1.23 24.44 -3.75
N ARG A 430 2.44 23.91 -3.63
CA ARG A 430 3.52 24.60 -2.94
C ARG A 430 4.27 25.52 -3.90
N GLN A 431 4.09 26.82 -3.72
CA GLN A 431 4.72 27.87 -4.49
C GLN A 431 5.46 28.83 -3.54
N GLN A 432 6.69 29.22 -3.87
CA GLN A 432 7.50 30.17 -3.10
C GLN A 432 7.60 29.86 -1.58
N GLY A 433 7.56 28.57 -1.21
CA GLY A 433 7.64 28.14 0.19
C GLY A 433 6.31 28.10 0.95
N GLN A 434 5.22 28.65 0.39
CA GLN A 434 3.87 28.62 0.93
C GLN A 434 2.99 27.62 0.18
N LEU A 435 1.92 27.16 0.81
CA LEU A 435 0.91 26.33 0.19
C LEU A 435 -0.22 27.21 -0.34
N HIS A 436 -0.39 27.24 -1.67
CA HIS A 436 -1.41 28.01 -2.35
C HIS A 436 -2.63 27.12 -2.61
N ILE A 437 -3.77 27.49 -2.05
CA ILE A 437 -5.04 26.78 -2.23
C ILE A 437 -5.77 27.43 -3.41
N HIS A 438 -6.01 26.64 -4.44
CA HIS A 438 -6.80 26.99 -5.60
C HIS A 438 -8.12 26.23 -5.53
N CYS A 439 -9.24 26.96 -5.59
CA CYS A 439 -10.56 26.37 -5.69
C CYS A 439 -11.34 27.10 -6.79
N GLU A 440 -11.91 26.34 -7.73
CA GLU A 440 -12.64 26.92 -8.85
C GLU A 440 -13.93 26.14 -9.14
N PRO A 441 -15.03 26.82 -9.54
CA PRO A 441 -16.25 26.15 -9.95
C PRO A 441 -16.02 25.28 -11.18
N PHE A 442 -16.52 24.05 -11.14
CA PHE A 442 -16.45 23.13 -12.27
C PHE A 442 -17.81 22.93 -12.95
N ALA A 443 -18.85 22.68 -12.18
CA ALA A 443 -20.23 22.55 -12.67
C ALA A 443 -21.24 22.71 -11.53
N ASP A 444 -22.49 23.14 -11.82
CA ASP A 444 -23.56 23.18 -10.84
C ASP A 444 -24.93 22.93 -11.49
N PRO A 445 -25.47 21.71 -11.51
CA PRO A 445 -24.75 20.42 -11.34
C PRO A 445 -24.01 20.01 -12.62
N LEU A 446 -23.20 18.91 -12.54
CA LEU A 446 -22.55 18.32 -13.72
C LEU A 446 -23.60 17.65 -14.63
N PRO A 447 -23.83 18.14 -15.87
CA PRO A 447 -24.85 17.57 -16.74
C PRO A 447 -24.34 16.30 -17.44
N LEU A 448 -25.04 15.16 -17.26
CA LEU A 448 -24.87 13.96 -18.04
C LEU A 448 -26.18 13.46 -18.62
N PRO A 449 -26.72 14.14 -19.67
CA PRO A 449 -28.02 13.83 -20.26
C PRO A 449 -28.02 12.44 -20.93
N ARG A 450 -29.12 11.71 -20.83
CA ARG A 450 -29.23 10.32 -21.32
C ARG A 450 -28.94 10.19 -22.83
N ALA A 451 -29.36 11.17 -23.62
CA ALA A 451 -29.25 11.15 -25.07
C ALA A 451 -27.77 11.16 -25.56
N ASN A 452 -26.88 11.88 -24.88
CA ASN A 452 -25.46 12.03 -25.26
C ASN A 452 -24.51 11.86 -24.09
N ARG A 453 -24.87 10.95 -23.17
CA ARG A 453 -24.16 10.73 -21.90
C ARG A 453 -22.65 10.50 -22.07
N GLN A 454 -22.25 9.69 -23.06
CA GLN A 454 -20.84 9.37 -23.27
C GLN A 454 -20.05 10.59 -23.76
N GLN A 455 -20.63 11.40 -24.64
CA GLN A 455 -20.00 12.63 -25.13
C GLN A 455 -19.87 13.67 -24.01
N ALA A 456 -20.94 13.86 -23.22
CA ALA A 456 -20.93 14.78 -22.08
C ALA A 456 -19.90 14.36 -21.02
N LEU A 457 -19.77 13.05 -20.75
CA LEU A 457 -18.78 12.51 -19.84
C LEU A 457 -17.35 12.73 -20.37
N GLN A 458 -17.12 12.47 -21.65
CA GLN A 458 -15.83 12.74 -22.30
C GLN A 458 -15.44 14.22 -22.15
N HIS A 459 -16.37 15.12 -22.49
CA HIS A 459 -16.14 16.56 -22.37
C HIS A 459 -15.83 17.02 -20.94
N ALA A 460 -16.54 16.46 -19.93
CA ALA A 460 -16.24 16.78 -18.53
C ALA A 460 -14.84 16.33 -18.13
N ILE A 461 -14.42 15.11 -18.58
CA ILE A 461 -13.11 14.58 -18.30
C ILE A 461 -12.02 15.35 -19.03
N ASP A 462 -12.24 15.78 -20.28
CA ASP A 462 -11.32 16.60 -21.05
C ASP A 462 -11.07 17.96 -20.36
N ARG A 463 -12.13 18.62 -19.88
CA ARG A 463 -12.01 19.85 -19.10
C ARG A 463 -11.23 19.64 -17.79
N TYR A 464 -11.48 18.53 -17.09
CA TYR A 464 -10.75 18.22 -15.87
C TYR A 464 -9.26 17.97 -16.17
N ALA A 465 -8.94 17.21 -17.20
CA ALA A 465 -7.57 16.93 -17.63
C ALA A 465 -6.81 18.20 -18.00
N GLU A 466 -7.47 19.13 -18.71
CA GLU A 466 -6.93 20.45 -19.06
C GLU A 466 -6.61 21.28 -17.80
N ARG A 467 -7.54 21.32 -16.83
CA ARG A 467 -7.32 22.06 -15.58
C ARG A 467 -6.23 21.41 -14.73
N LEU A 468 -6.20 20.08 -14.65
CA LEU A 468 -5.12 19.34 -13.97
C LEU A 468 -3.75 19.65 -14.62
N GLU A 469 -3.67 19.68 -15.95
CA GLU A 469 -2.43 20.03 -16.67
C GLU A 469 -2.00 21.47 -16.38
N HIS A 470 -2.94 22.41 -16.39
CA HIS A 470 -2.67 23.81 -16.08
C HIS A 470 -2.00 23.98 -14.72
N TYR A 471 -2.53 23.37 -13.68
CA TYR A 471 -1.98 23.45 -12.33
C TYR A 471 -0.71 22.62 -12.16
N ALA A 472 -0.61 21.48 -12.83
CA ALA A 472 0.59 20.65 -12.80
C ALA A 472 1.80 21.34 -13.45
N LEU A 473 1.60 22.15 -14.47
CA LEU A 473 2.67 22.96 -15.06
C LEU A 473 3.12 24.12 -14.17
N GLN A 474 2.24 24.66 -13.31
CA GLN A 474 2.62 25.68 -12.32
C GLN A 474 3.46 25.10 -11.17
N SER A 475 3.19 23.86 -10.75
CA SER A 475 3.93 23.21 -9.67
C SER A 475 4.20 21.72 -9.99
N PRO A 476 5.08 21.46 -10.95
CA PRO A 476 5.26 20.12 -11.52
C PRO A 476 5.85 19.08 -10.54
N LEU A 477 6.51 19.53 -9.49
CA LEU A 477 7.02 18.65 -8.43
C LEU A 477 5.94 18.20 -7.43
N ASP A 478 4.74 18.77 -7.48
CA ASP A 478 3.65 18.49 -6.55
C ASP A 478 2.69 17.40 -7.07
N TRP A 479 2.91 16.82 -8.27
CA TRP A 479 2.06 15.73 -8.76
C TRP A 479 2.58 14.36 -8.31
N PHE A 480 2.05 13.85 -7.22
CA PHE A 480 2.55 12.68 -6.50
C PHE A 480 2.08 11.33 -7.09
N ASN A 481 2.19 11.18 -8.41
CA ASN A 481 1.96 9.95 -9.13
C ASN A 481 3.29 9.27 -9.50
N PHE A 482 3.70 8.28 -8.69
CA PHE A 482 4.95 7.53 -8.88
C PHE A 482 4.71 6.18 -9.59
N PHE A 483 3.79 6.14 -10.55
CA PHE A 483 3.50 5.01 -11.43
C PHE A 483 3.27 5.50 -12.87
N ASP A 484 3.20 4.56 -13.83
CA ASP A 484 2.96 4.93 -15.23
C ASP A 484 1.49 5.31 -15.46
N PHE A 485 1.20 6.58 -15.40
CA PHE A 485 -0.15 7.14 -15.49
C PHE A 485 -0.79 6.94 -16.87
N TRP A 486 0.03 6.85 -17.92
CA TRP A 486 -0.43 6.74 -19.32
C TRP A 486 -0.74 5.32 -19.75
N GLN A 487 -0.49 4.33 -18.92
CA GLN A 487 -0.76 2.93 -19.19
C GLN A 487 -1.85 2.41 -18.27
N LEU A 488 -2.81 1.70 -18.86
CA LEU A 488 -3.74 0.91 -18.06
C LEU A 488 -2.99 -0.22 -17.36
N PRO A 489 -3.39 -0.58 -16.14
CA PRO A 489 -2.90 -1.80 -15.51
C PRO A 489 -3.19 -3.00 -16.41
N ASP A 490 -2.17 -3.82 -16.71
CA ASP A 490 -2.33 -5.00 -17.55
C ASP A 490 -3.25 -6.02 -16.87
N PRO A 491 -4.41 -6.38 -17.46
CA PRO A 491 -5.32 -7.34 -16.85
C PRO A 491 -4.76 -8.78 -16.85
N GLN A 492 -3.75 -9.09 -17.68
CA GLN A 492 -3.14 -10.42 -17.77
C GLN A 492 -2.08 -10.68 -16.69
N HIS A 493 -1.63 -9.67 -15.96
CA HIS A 493 -0.74 -9.83 -14.81
C HIS A 493 -1.51 -10.07 -13.51
N LYS A 494 -2.56 -10.90 -13.56
CA LYS A 494 -3.16 -11.55 -12.38
C LYS A 494 -2.33 -12.77 -12.01
N GLU A 495 -1.08 -12.58 -11.59
CA GLU A 495 -0.29 -13.63 -10.94
C GLU A 495 0.28 -13.14 -9.62
#